data_f8b9cb9e9b83332c61af8dc9a57f99c4
#
_entry.id   f8b9cb9e9b83332c61af8dc9a57f99c4
#
_cell.length_a   1.000
_cell.length_b   1.000
_cell.length_c   1.000
_cell.angle_alpha   90.00
_cell.angle_beta   90.00
_cell.angle_gamma   90.00
#
_symmetry.space_group_name_H-M   'P 1'
#
loop_
_entity.id
_entity.type
_entity.pdbx_description
1 polymer ?
#
loop_
_entity_poly.entity_id
_entity_poly.type
_entity_poly.pdbx_seq_one_letter_code
_entity_poly.pdbx_strand_id
1 'polypeptide(L)'
;LREIDYRGRTLREFDLDAALQRKPQLILVDELAHSNAVGSRHPKRCQDVEELLVAGIDVYTTVNVQHIESLNDVVGRITGARVWETVPDRVFDTADELVLVDLPPDELLARLKAGKVYMAQQADRAMQNFFRKGNLMALRELALRRTADRVDHDVLAWRKAQAVENVWPTRESLLVCIRPGTGAERLVRSAGTTWVERVLP
;
A
#
# COMPACT_ATOMS: atom_id res chain seq x y z
N LEU A 1 -1.75 24.45 1.95
CA LEU A 1 -3.04 23.83 2.27
C LEU A 1 -4.15 24.77 1.80
N ARG A 2 -5.23 24.20 1.28
CA ARG A 2 -6.45 24.89 0.89
C ARG A 2 -7.52 24.64 1.94
N GLU A 3 -8.27 25.67 2.30
CA GLU A 3 -9.42 25.55 3.20
C GLU A 3 -10.68 25.32 2.36
N ILE A 4 -11.47 24.31 2.75
CA ILE A 4 -12.73 23.93 2.09
C ILE A 4 -13.81 23.89 3.16
N ASP A 5 -14.87 24.64 2.97
CA ASP A 5 -16.04 24.58 3.84
C ASP A 5 -16.91 23.38 3.48
N TYR A 6 -17.06 22.45 4.42
CA TYR A 6 -17.87 21.26 4.26
C TYR A 6 -18.82 21.10 5.47
N ARG A 7 -20.12 21.21 5.24
CA ARG A 7 -21.17 21.05 6.27
C ARG A 7 -20.93 21.89 7.54
N GLY A 8 -20.50 23.15 7.36
CA GLY A 8 -20.25 24.08 8.48
C GLY A 8 -18.95 23.81 9.24
N ARG A 9 -18.03 23.04 8.67
CA ARG A 9 -16.68 22.81 9.18
C ARG A 9 -15.66 23.16 8.11
N THR A 10 -14.61 23.87 8.49
CA THR A 10 -13.48 24.13 7.60
C THR A 10 -12.53 22.94 7.62
N LEU A 11 -12.36 22.29 6.48
CA LEU A 11 -11.37 21.22 6.26
C LEU A 11 -10.12 21.82 5.63
N ARG A 12 -8.95 21.26 5.98
CA ARG A 12 -7.67 21.62 5.37
C ARG A 12 -7.23 20.52 4.44
N GLU A 13 -7.26 20.80 3.15
CA GLU A 13 -6.85 19.86 2.11
C GLU A 13 -5.53 20.27 1.46
N PHE A 14 -4.91 19.30 0.77
CA PHE A 14 -3.76 19.57 -0.07
C PHE A 14 -4.17 20.54 -1.20
N ASP A 15 -3.35 21.56 -1.41
CA ASP A 15 -3.57 22.58 -2.45
C ASP A 15 -2.75 22.23 -3.69
N LEU A 16 -3.33 21.39 -4.54
CA LEU A 16 -2.69 20.92 -5.77
C LEU A 16 -2.38 22.08 -6.72
N ASP A 17 -3.34 23.04 -6.86
CA ASP A 17 -3.16 24.18 -7.78
C ASP A 17 -1.97 25.05 -7.36
N ALA A 18 -1.86 25.36 -6.07
CA ALA A 18 -0.73 26.11 -5.56
C ALA A 18 0.59 25.33 -5.67
N ALA A 19 0.57 24.01 -5.52
CA ALA A 19 1.76 23.17 -5.71
C ALA A 19 2.23 23.17 -7.16
N LEU A 20 1.32 23.00 -8.12
CA LEU A 20 1.60 23.05 -9.57
C LEU A 20 2.09 24.43 -10.00
N GLN A 21 1.50 25.50 -9.47
CA GLN A 21 1.94 26.87 -9.77
C GLN A 21 3.34 27.15 -9.23
N ARG A 22 3.65 26.67 -8.01
CA ARG A 22 4.96 26.87 -7.36
C ARG A 22 6.06 26.06 -8.04
N LYS A 23 5.73 24.91 -8.65
CA LYS A 23 6.67 23.99 -9.32
C LYS A 23 7.93 23.68 -8.48
N PRO A 24 7.80 23.19 -7.25
CA PRO A 24 8.98 22.78 -6.49
C PRO A 24 9.66 21.61 -7.20
N GLN A 25 10.96 21.45 -6.98
CA GLN A 25 11.67 20.27 -7.48
C GLN A 25 11.18 19.00 -6.78
N LEU A 26 10.94 19.07 -5.47
CA LEU A 26 10.46 17.99 -4.62
C LEU A 26 9.35 18.48 -3.70
N ILE A 27 8.30 17.66 -3.52
CA ILE A 27 7.23 17.93 -2.58
C ILE A 27 6.98 16.71 -1.69
N LEU A 28 6.63 16.96 -0.42
CA LEU A 28 6.22 15.92 0.53
C LEU A 28 4.69 15.91 0.61
N VAL A 29 4.06 14.78 0.30
CA VAL A 29 2.60 14.59 0.33
C VAL A 29 2.30 13.37 1.19
N ASP A 30 1.79 13.60 2.39
CA ASP A 30 1.45 12.53 3.34
C ASP A 30 0.10 11.88 3.03
N GLU A 31 -0.11 10.65 3.53
CA GLU A 31 -1.36 9.89 3.42
C GLU A 31 -1.86 9.69 1.99
N LEU A 32 -1.09 8.97 1.16
CA LEU A 32 -1.41 8.71 -0.25
C LEU A 32 -2.82 8.15 -0.49
N ALA A 33 -3.37 7.40 0.46
CA ALA A 33 -4.70 6.78 0.38
C ALA A 33 -5.86 7.72 0.69
N HIS A 34 -5.57 8.94 1.15
CA HIS A 34 -6.60 9.91 1.57
C HIS A 34 -7.64 10.16 0.48
N SER A 35 -8.90 10.21 0.91
CA SER A 35 -10.02 10.64 0.06
C SER A 35 -10.21 12.13 0.23
N ASN A 36 -9.95 12.89 -0.82
CA ASN A 36 -10.03 14.35 -0.79
C ASN A 36 -11.46 14.84 -0.53
N ALA A 37 -11.58 15.99 0.11
CA ALA A 37 -12.90 16.60 0.37
C ALA A 37 -13.65 16.93 -0.93
N VAL A 38 -14.96 16.92 -0.85
CA VAL A 38 -15.84 17.33 -1.97
C VAL A 38 -15.49 18.75 -2.42
N GLY A 39 -15.30 18.93 -3.72
CA GLY A 39 -14.83 20.19 -4.30
C GLY A 39 -13.32 20.26 -4.56
N SER A 40 -12.58 19.21 -4.21
CA SER A 40 -11.20 19.02 -4.67
C SER A 40 -11.16 18.62 -6.15
N ARG A 41 -10.04 18.90 -6.84
CA ARG A 41 -9.86 18.57 -8.27
C ARG A 41 -9.97 17.06 -8.51
N HIS A 42 -9.33 16.27 -7.67
CA HIS A 42 -9.41 14.81 -7.71
C HIS A 42 -10.09 14.25 -6.45
N PRO A 43 -10.83 13.15 -6.56
CA PRO A 43 -11.45 12.48 -5.42
C PRO A 43 -10.42 11.79 -4.50
N LYS A 44 -9.22 11.47 -5.00
CA LYS A 44 -8.18 10.75 -4.25
C LYS A 44 -6.84 11.47 -4.30
N ARG A 45 -6.12 11.48 -3.19
CA ARG A 45 -4.77 12.07 -3.10
C ARG A 45 -3.75 11.41 -4.02
N CYS A 46 -3.85 10.12 -4.25
CA CYS A 46 -2.97 9.44 -5.21
C CYS A 46 -3.09 10.01 -6.62
N GLN A 47 -4.26 10.51 -7.02
CA GLN A 47 -4.45 11.17 -8.31
C GLN A 47 -3.83 12.57 -8.35
N ASP A 48 -3.85 13.30 -7.22
CA ASP A 48 -3.11 14.56 -7.10
C ASP A 48 -1.60 14.32 -7.26
N VAL A 49 -1.08 13.24 -6.65
CA VAL A 49 0.33 12.84 -6.79
C VAL A 49 0.65 12.46 -8.24
N GLU A 50 -0.21 11.71 -8.91
CA GLU A 50 -0.03 11.38 -10.35
C GLU A 50 0.06 12.66 -11.20
N GLU A 51 -0.78 13.68 -10.95
CA GLU A 51 -0.71 14.96 -11.69
C GLU A 51 0.59 15.74 -11.40
N LEU A 52 1.07 15.73 -10.14
CA LEU A 52 2.35 16.33 -9.79
C LEU A 52 3.52 15.67 -10.53
N LEU A 53 3.55 14.33 -10.58
CA LEU A 53 4.58 13.58 -11.29
C LEU A 53 4.55 13.86 -12.80
N VAL A 54 3.37 13.94 -13.42
CA VAL A 54 3.20 14.32 -14.84
C VAL A 54 3.70 15.75 -15.09
N ALA A 55 3.57 16.64 -14.11
CA ALA A 55 4.10 18.00 -14.18
C ALA A 55 5.63 18.09 -13.97
N GLY A 56 6.32 16.96 -13.75
CA GLY A 56 7.76 16.88 -13.52
C GLY A 56 8.19 17.30 -12.12
N ILE A 57 7.32 17.13 -11.13
CA ILE A 57 7.61 17.41 -9.72
C ILE A 57 7.86 16.09 -9.02
N ASP A 58 9.01 15.92 -8.38
CA ASP A 58 9.32 14.75 -7.57
C ASP A 58 8.45 14.73 -6.31
N VAL A 59 7.94 13.54 -5.93
CA VAL A 59 7.04 13.40 -4.79
C VAL A 59 7.54 12.33 -3.83
N TYR A 60 7.72 12.69 -2.56
CA TYR A 60 7.80 11.71 -1.48
C TYR A 60 6.44 11.63 -0.79
N THR A 61 5.94 10.41 -0.67
CA THR A 61 4.63 10.15 -0.05
C THR A 61 4.71 8.98 0.91
N THR A 62 3.68 8.83 1.75
CA THR A 62 3.56 7.72 2.69
C THR A 62 2.29 6.92 2.39
N VAL A 63 2.38 5.60 2.57
CA VAL A 63 1.23 4.70 2.52
C VAL A 63 1.37 3.61 3.58
N ASN A 64 0.31 3.34 4.30
CA ASN A 64 0.26 2.21 5.21
C ASN A 64 -0.24 0.96 4.46
N VAL A 65 0.30 -0.20 4.79
CA VAL A 65 0.01 -1.48 4.12
C VAL A 65 -1.49 -1.80 4.03
N GLN A 66 -2.28 -1.41 5.02
CA GLN A 66 -3.73 -1.63 5.03
C GLN A 66 -4.49 -0.87 3.95
N HIS A 67 -3.88 0.12 3.32
CA HIS A 67 -4.47 0.93 2.26
C HIS A 67 -4.15 0.41 0.86
N ILE A 68 -3.33 -0.62 0.70
CA ILE A 68 -3.07 -1.26 -0.59
C ILE A 68 -4.29 -2.10 -0.98
N GLU A 69 -4.85 -1.86 -2.17
CA GLU A 69 -6.15 -2.40 -2.59
C GLU A 69 -6.21 -3.93 -2.56
N SER A 70 -5.19 -4.62 -3.09
CA SER A 70 -5.12 -6.08 -3.11
C SER A 70 -5.05 -6.70 -1.71
N LEU A 71 -4.61 -5.96 -0.70
CA LEU A 71 -4.47 -6.45 0.67
C LEU A 71 -5.70 -6.18 1.55
N ASN A 72 -6.67 -5.40 1.07
CA ASN A 72 -7.82 -4.95 1.86
C ASN A 72 -8.60 -6.09 2.51
N ASP A 73 -8.91 -7.16 1.76
CA ASP A 73 -9.65 -8.31 2.27
C ASP A 73 -8.86 -9.08 3.35
N VAL A 74 -7.55 -9.21 3.18
CA VAL A 74 -6.67 -9.89 4.15
C VAL A 74 -6.57 -9.04 5.42
N VAL A 75 -6.39 -7.75 5.29
CA VAL A 75 -6.37 -6.79 6.39
C VAL A 75 -7.70 -6.83 7.16
N GLY A 76 -8.83 -6.84 6.46
CA GLY A 76 -10.16 -6.96 7.07
C GLY A 76 -10.31 -8.24 7.90
N ARG A 77 -9.81 -9.37 7.42
CA ARG A 77 -9.82 -10.65 8.16
C ARG A 77 -8.92 -10.64 9.39
N ILE A 78 -7.76 -9.99 9.32
CA ILE A 78 -6.80 -9.89 10.44
C ILE A 78 -7.33 -8.97 11.52
N THR A 79 -7.83 -7.80 11.13
CA THR A 79 -8.14 -6.71 12.07
C THR A 79 -9.60 -6.66 12.49
N GLY A 80 -10.49 -7.32 11.74
CA GLY A 80 -11.95 -7.20 11.89
C GLY A 80 -12.49 -5.84 11.42
N ALA A 81 -11.66 -4.98 10.83
CA ALA A 81 -12.03 -3.63 10.38
C ALA A 81 -11.91 -3.52 8.87
N ARG A 82 -12.94 -2.98 8.21
CA ARG A 82 -12.88 -2.67 6.80
C ARG A 82 -12.20 -1.32 6.58
N VAL A 83 -11.17 -1.32 5.74
CA VAL A 83 -10.48 -0.11 5.31
C VAL A 83 -11.16 0.42 4.04
N TRP A 84 -11.68 1.64 4.09
CA TRP A 84 -12.42 2.25 2.98
C TRP A 84 -11.53 3.05 2.03
N GLU A 85 -10.45 3.60 2.55
CA GLU A 85 -9.50 4.37 1.77
C GLU A 85 -8.42 3.44 1.24
N THR A 86 -8.39 3.22 -0.06
CA THR A 86 -7.43 2.35 -0.71
C THR A 86 -6.70 3.07 -1.83
N VAL A 87 -5.47 2.61 -2.08
CA VAL A 87 -4.63 3.00 -3.21
C VAL A 87 -4.54 1.82 -4.16
N PRO A 88 -4.77 1.99 -5.47
CA PRO A 88 -4.56 0.93 -6.46
C PRO A 88 -3.12 0.43 -6.42
N ASP A 89 -2.94 -0.90 -6.56
CA ASP A 89 -1.62 -1.54 -6.53
C ASP A 89 -0.65 -0.95 -7.54
N ARG A 90 -1.14 -0.54 -8.72
CA ARG A 90 -0.32 0.10 -9.76
C ARG A 90 0.45 1.32 -9.25
N VAL A 91 -0.12 2.11 -8.34
CA VAL A 91 0.54 3.31 -7.79
C VAL A 91 1.75 2.92 -6.94
N PHE A 92 1.61 1.83 -6.18
CA PHE A 92 2.70 1.24 -5.42
C PHE A 92 3.77 0.60 -6.35
N ASP A 93 3.31 -0.10 -7.39
CA ASP A 93 4.20 -0.84 -8.30
C ASP A 93 4.98 0.07 -9.26
N THR A 94 4.50 1.28 -9.54
CA THR A 94 5.17 2.25 -10.41
C THR A 94 6.05 3.26 -9.66
N ALA A 95 6.12 3.19 -8.33
CA ALA A 95 7.02 4.05 -7.55
C ALA A 95 8.48 3.78 -7.95
N ASP A 96 9.28 4.83 -8.13
CA ASP A 96 10.70 4.72 -8.49
C ASP A 96 11.52 4.14 -7.35
N GLU A 97 11.21 4.54 -6.12
CA GLU A 97 11.85 4.06 -4.89
C GLU A 97 10.81 3.68 -3.84
N LEU A 98 11.07 2.58 -3.14
CA LEU A 98 10.23 2.09 -2.08
C LEU A 98 11.04 1.88 -0.80
N VAL A 99 10.71 2.64 0.23
CA VAL A 99 11.37 2.57 1.54
C VAL A 99 10.41 1.97 2.56
N LEU A 100 10.74 0.81 3.09
CA LEU A 100 10.00 0.21 4.19
C LEU A 100 10.44 0.81 5.53
N VAL A 101 9.56 1.55 6.18
CA VAL A 101 9.76 2.01 7.56
C VAL A 101 9.29 0.90 8.50
N ASP A 102 10.18 -0.03 8.83
CA ASP A 102 9.87 -1.17 9.70
C ASP A 102 9.97 -0.78 11.18
N LEU A 103 8.83 -0.82 11.86
CA LEU A 103 8.73 -0.52 13.28
C LEU A 103 8.24 -1.75 14.05
N PRO A 104 8.99 -2.24 15.06
CA PRO A 104 8.53 -3.35 15.89
C PRO A 104 7.18 -3.04 16.56
N PRO A 105 6.25 -4.02 16.64
CA PRO A 105 4.92 -3.80 17.22
C PRO A 105 4.92 -3.21 18.61
N ASP A 106 5.85 -3.62 19.47
CA ASP A 106 5.95 -3.10 20.85
C ASP A 106 6.34 -1.63 20.87
N GLU A 107 7.22 -1.19 19.98
CA GLU A 107 7.60 0.22 19.85
C GLU A 107 6.44 1.06 19.32
N LEU A 108 5.71 0.55 18.32
CA LEU A 108 4.51 1.22 17.81
C LEU A 108 3.45 1.39 18.89
N LEU A 109 3.21 0.34 19.69
CA LEU A 109 2.28 0.40 20.82
C LEU A 109 2.74 1.40 21.88
N ALA A 110 4.04 1.49 22.15
CA ALA A 110 4.59 2.48 23.06
C ALA A 110 4.38 3.92 22.56
N ARG A 111 4.57 4.16 21.24
CA ARG A 111 4.32 5.46 20.60
C ARG A 111 2.83 5.84 20.64
N LEU A 112 1.94 4.86 20.41
CA LEU A 112 0.49 5.05 20.54
C LEU A 112 0.09 5.46 21.96
N LYS A 113 0.58 4.75 22.97
CA LYS A 113 0.34 5.08 24.39
C LYS A 113 0.89 6.45 24.78
N ALA A 114 2.00 6.86 24.20
CA ALA A 114 2.61 8.17 24.39
C ALA A 114 1.86 9.31 23.65
N GLY A 115 0.75 9.01 22.95
CA GLY A 115 -0.04 10.01 22.19
C GLY A 115 0.67 10.58 20.97
N LYS A 116 1.73 9.90 20.49
CA LYS A 116 2.52 10.37 19.32
C LYS A 116 1.88 10.06 17.97
N VAL A 117 0.84 9.22 17.96
CA VAL A 117 0.15 8.78 16.72
C VAL A 117 -1.29 9.25 16.69
N TYR A 118 -1.99 9.18 17.83
CA TYR A 118 -3.36 9.62 18.01
C TYR A 118 -3.50 10.41 19.33
N MET A 119 -4.53 11.26 19.42
CA MET A 119 -4.89 11.88 20.72
C MET A 119 -5.30 10.78 21.72
N ALA A 120 -4.91 10.91 22.98
CA ALA A 120 -4.99 9.86 23.99
C ALA A 120 -6.36 9.16 24.10
N GLN A 121 -7.48 9.90 23.99
CA GLN A 121 -8.82 9.33 24.06
C GLN A 121 -9.21 8.47 22.85
N GLN A 122 -8.58 8.66 21.69
CA GLN A 122 -8.81 7.86 20.47
C GLN A 122 -7.87 6.65 20.44
N ALA A 123 -6.68 6.77 21.05
CA ALA A 123 -5.68 5.72 21.11
C ALA A 123 -6.19 4.45 21.80
N ASP A 124 -6.93 4.58 22.92
CA ASP A 124 -7.44 3.42 23.68
C ASP A 124 -8.41 2.57 22.87
N ARG A 125 -9.35 3.19 22.13
CA ARG A 125 -10.28 2.47 21.26
C ARG A 125 -9.57 1.84 20.06
N ALA A 126 -8.60 2.53 19.49
CA ALA A 126 -7.79 2.02 18.37
C ALA A 126 -6.93 0.83 18.81
N MET A 127 -6.32 0.88 20.01
CA MET A 127 -5.54 -0.23 20.59
C MET A 127 -6.39 -1.45 20.90
N GLN A 128 -7.65 -1.29 21.30
CA GLN A 128 -8.53 -2.42 21.63
C GLN A 128 -8.95 -3.22 20.41
N ASN A 129 -8.97 -2.63 19.23
CA ASN A 129 -9.48 -3.25 18.01
C ASN A 129 -8.35 -3.47 16.98
N PHE A 130 -7.96 -2.45 16.26
CA PHE A 130 -7.03 -2.52 15.13
C PHE A 130 -5.58 -2.77 15.61
N PHE A 131 -5.12 -2.00 16.61
CA PHE A 131 -3.72 -1.99 17.06
C PHE A 131 -3.43 -3.05 18.14
N ARG A 132 -3.98 -4.25 18.02
CA ARG A 132 -3.56 -5.38 18.83
C ARG A 132 -2.19 -5.89 18.37
N LYS A 133 -1.34 -6.31 19.29
CA LYS A 133 0.00 -6.80 18.96
C LYS A 133 0.00 -7.86 17.85
N GLY A 134 -0.92 -8.84 17.93
CA GLY A 134 -1.05 -9.87 16.90
C GLY A 134 -1.41 -9.31 15.52
N ASN A 135 -2.34 -8.35 15.46
CA ASN A 135 -2.70 -7.69 14.21
C ASN A 135 -1.49 -6.92 13.62
N LEU A 136 -0.76 -6.19 14.46
CA LEU A 136 0.43 -5.45 14.03
C LEU A 136 1.53 -6.37 13.52
N MET A 137 1.72 -7.54 14.14
CA MET A 137 2.66 -8.56 13.64
C MET A 137 2.26 -9.04 12.25
N ALA A 138 0.98 -9.35 12.03
CA ALA A 138 0.47 -9.81 10.75
C ALA A 138 0.52 -8.69 9.68
N LEU A 139 0.18 -7.46 10.02
CA LEU A 139 0.30 -6.30 9.11
C LEU A 139 1.75 -6.02 8.73
N ARG A 140 2.68 -6.15 9.69
CA ARG A 140 4.13 -6.05 9.43
C ARG A 140 4.59 -7.13 8.45
N GLU A 141 4.15 -8.37 8.64
CA GLU A 141 4.45 -9.48 7.71
C GLU A 141 3.93 -9.18 6.31
N LEU A 142 2.70 -8.69 6.16
CA LEU A 142 2.14 -8.27 4.87
C LEU A 142 2.97 -7.18 4.21
N ALA A 143 3.41 -6.17 4.97
CA ALA A 143 4.23 -5.09 4.45
C ALA A 143 5.60 -5.60 3.94
N LEU A 144 6.25 -6.47 4.71
CA LEU A 144 7.52 -7.11 4.32
C LEU A 144 7.36 -7.95 3.05
N ARG A 145 6.31 -8.78 2.96
CA ARG A 145 6.03 -9.59 1.78
C ARG A 145 5.76 -8.72 0.55
N ARG A 146 4.91 -7.70 0.69
CA ARG A 146 4.58 -6.80 -0.43
C ARG A 146 5.80 -6.05 -0.95
N THR A 147 6.71 -5.66 -0.04
CA THR A 147 7.99 -5.05 -0.41
C THR A 147 8.91 -6.05 -1.12
N ALA A 148 8.98 -7.30 -0.63
CA ALA A 148 9.76 -8.36 -1.27
C ALA A 148 9.24 -8.67 -2.68
N ASP A 149 7.91 -8.76 -2.88
CA ASP A 149 7.30 -8.96 -4.20
C ASP A 149 7.70 -7.86 -5.20
N ARG A 150 7.80 -6.61 -4.74
CA ARG A 150 8.28 -5.50 -5.56
C ARG A 150 9.73 -5.68 -5.98
N VAL A 151 10.61 -6.06 -5.04
CA VAL A 151 12.03 -6.34 -5.33
C VAL A 151 12.16 -7.50 -6.33
N ASP A 152 11.35 -8.55 -6.20
CA ASP A 152 11.34 -9.66 -7.17
C ASP A 152 10.97 -9.20 -8.58
N HIS A 153 10.01 -8.30 -8.71
CA HIS A 153 9.65 -7.67 -9.98
C HIS A 153 10.81 -6.90 -10.60
N ASP A 154 11.53 -6.11 -9.79
CA ASP A 154 12.69 -5.33 -10.23
C ASP A 154 13.83 -6.25 -10.69
N VAL A 155 14.10 -7.34 -9.96
CA VAL A 155 15.08 -8.37 -10.34
C VAL A 155 14.70 -9.03 -11.66
N LEU A 156 13.43 -9.38 -11.86
CA LEU A 156 12.95 -9.99 -13.10
C LEU A 156 13.07 -9.02 -14.28
N ALA A 157 12.71 -7.75 -14.09
CA ALA A 157 12.82 -6.71 -15.11
C ALA A 157 14.29 -6.49 -15.52
N TRP A 158 15.18 -6.38 -14.52
CA TRP A 158 16.62 -6.22 -14.75
C TRP A 158 17.22 -7.42 -15.52
N ARG A 159 16.89 -8.66 -15.10
CA ARG A 159 17.36 -9.88 -15.77
C ARG A 159 16.92 -9.92 -17.23
N LYS A 160 15.66 -9.57 -17.52
CA LYS A 160 15.16 -9.49 -18.90
C LYS A 160 15.93 -8.45 -19.72
N ALA A 161 16.18 -7.27 -19.16
CA ALA A 161 16.91 -6.19 -19.81
C ALA A 161 18.37 -6.55 -20.12
N GLN A 162 19.01 -7.38 -19.26
CA GLN A 162 20.39 -7.83 -19.39
C GLN A 162 20.53 -9.19 -20.10
N ALA A 163 19.44 -9.78 -20.59
CA ALA A 163 19.42 -11.12 -21.20
C ALA A 163 20.07 -12.21 -20.32
N VAL A 164 19.90 -12.12 -18.99
CA VAL A 164 20.41 -13.10 -18.04
C VAL A 164 19.47 -14.29 -17.98
N GLU A 165 19.90 -15.45 -18.53
CA GLU A 165 19.09 -16.68 -18.60
C GLU A 165 19.08 -17.45 -17.26
N ASN A 166 20.13 -17.34 -16.45
CA ASN A 166 20.24 -18.07 -15.19
C ASN A 166 19.17 -17.63 -14.19
N VAL A 167 18.41 -18.59 -13.68
CA VAL A 167 17.42 -18.35 -12.60
C VAL A 167 18.15 -18.30 -11.26
N TRP A 168 18.03 -17.17 -10.58
CA TRP A 168 18.49 -17.09 -9.19
C TRP A 168 17.40 -17.65 -8.27
N PRO A 169 17.72 -18.63 -7.39
CA PRO A 169 16.73 -19.23 -6.50
C PRO A 169 16.42 -18.30 -5.31
N THR A 170 15.91 -17.11 -5.59
CA THR A 170 15.54 -16.11 -4.58
C THR A 170 14.18 -16.40 -3.95
N ARG A 171 13.41 -17.31 -4.57
CA ARG A 171 12.05 -17.64 -4.11
C ARG A 171 11.71 -19.09 -4.47
N GLU A 172 10.89 -19.71 -3.65
CA GLU A 172 10.31 -21.01 -3.98
C GLU A 172 9.29 -20.86 -5.12
N SER A 173 9.29 -21.78 -6.07
CA SER A 173 8.32 -21.84 -7.15
C SER A 173 7.65 -23.19 -7.18
N LEU A 174 6.34 -23.21 -7.35
CA LEU A 174 5.52 -24.41 -7.46
C LEU A 174 5.02 -24.57 -8.90
N LEU A 175 5.44 -25.65 -9.56
CA LEU A 175 4.87 -26.05 -10.84
C LEU A 175 3.66 -26.96 -10.62
N VAL A 176 2.49 -26.53 -11.03
CA VAL A 176 1.26 -27.31 -10.95
C VAL A 176 0.91 -27.84 -12.33
N CYS A 177 1.06 -29.15 -12.53
CA CYS A 177 0.64 -29.81 -13.75
C CYS A 177 -0.82 -30.29 -13.62
N ILE A 178 -1.71 -29.80 -14.46
CA ILE A 178 -3.12 -30.19 -14.47
C ILE A 178 -3.49 -30.91 -15.74
N ARG A 179 -4.35 -31.94 -15.61
CA ARG A 179 -5.03 -32.59 -16.75
C ARG A 179 -6.46 -32.04 -16.82
N PRO A 180 -7.00 -31.77 -18.00
CA PRO A 180 -8.43 -31.44 -18.12
C PRO A 180 -9.31 -32.49 -17.47
N GLY A 181 -10.20 -32.11 -16.54
CA GLY A 181 -11.08 -33.00 -15.81
C GLY A 181 -11.65 -32.40 -14.53
N THR A 182 -12.60 -33.16 -13.93
CA THR A 182 -13.22 -32.78 -12.65
C THR A 182 -12.18 -32.76 -11.54
N GLY A 183 -11.89 -31.59 -11.00
CA GLY A 183 -10.89 -31.39 -9.94
C GLY A 183 -9.74 -30.47 -10.31
N ALA A 184 -9.50 -30.19 -11.61
CA ALA A 184 -8.49 -29.24 -12.06
C ALA A 184 -8.67 -27.86 -11.42
N GLU A 185 -9.91 -27.34 -11.40
CA GLU A 185 -10.23 -26.06 -10.73
C GLU A 185 -9.91 -26.03 -9.24
N ARG A 186 -10.08 -27.18 -8.57
CA ARG A 186 -9.79 -27.30 -7.13
C ARG A 186 -8.30 -27.28 -6.89
N LEU A 187 -7.52 -27.96 -7.73
CA LEU A 187 -6.06 -27.95 -7.69
C LEU A 187 -5.49 -26.54 -7.97
N VAL A 188 -6.01 -25.85 -9.00
CA VAL A 188 -5.62 -24.47 -9.31
C VAL A 188 -5.95 -23.54 -8.15
N ARG A 189 -7.15 -23.66 -7.57
CA ARG A 189 -7.54 -22.85 -6.41
C ARG A 189 -6.68 -23.13 -5.18
N SER A 190 -6.36 -24.39 -4.88
CA SER A 190 -5.49 -24.75 -3.77
C SER A 190 -4.05 -24.29 -3.99
N ALA A 191 -3.55 -24.42 -5.21
CA ALA A 191 -2.24 -23.88 -5.56
C ALA A 191 -2.22 -22.35 -5.49
N GLY A 192 -3.30 -21.67 -5.91
CA GLY A 192 -3.46 -20.21 -5.85
C GLY A 192 -3.53 -19.63 -4.45
N THR A 193 -4.02 -20.37 -3.48
CA THR A 193 -3.98 -19.97 -2.06
C THR A 193 -2.62 -20.20 -1.42
N THR A 194 -1.75 -20.99 -2.05
CA THR A 194 -0.46 -21.34 -1.51
C THR A 194 0.68 -20.64 -2.27
N TRP A 195 0.66 -20.60 -3.59
CA TRP A 195 1.68 -19.97 -4.45
C TRP A 195 1.27 -20.07 -5.93
N VAL A 196 0.80 -19.03 -6.59
CA VAL A 196 0.65 -19.08 -8.05
C VAL A 196 1.43 -17.98 -8.74
N GLU A 197 2.46 -18.39 -9.47
CA GLU A 197 2.89 -17.72 -10.68
C GLU A 197 2.85 -18.70 -11.84
N ARG A 198 1.94 -18.44 -12.76
CA ARG A 198 1.75 -19.04 -14.11
C ARG A 198 1.16 -20.44 -14.21
N VAL A 199 -0.06 -20.44 -14.68
CA VAL A 199 -0.59 -21.49 -15.54
C VAL A 199 -0.04 -21.25 -16.96
N LEU A 200 0.76 -22.17 -17.50
CA LEU A 200 1.07 -22.22 -18.92
C LEU A 200 -0.06 -22.99 -19.64
N PRO A 201 -0.49 -22.58 -20.84
CA PRO A 201 -1.52 -23.27 -21.61
C PRO A 201 -1.12 -24.68 -22.03
#